data_0906d6fc8398123a90190fc8f0a30d1e
#
_entry.id   0906d6fc8398123a90190fc8f0a30d1e
#
_cell.length_a   1.000
_cell.length_b   1.000
_cell.length_c   1.000
_cell.angle_alpha   90.00
_cell.angle_beta   90.00
_cell.angle_gamma   90.00
#
_symmetry.space_group_name_H-M   'P 1'
#
loop_
_entity.id
_entity.type
_entity.pdbx_description
1 polymer ?
#
loop_
_entity_poly.entity_id
_entity_poly.type
_entity_poly.pdbx_seq_one_letter_code
_entity_poly.pdbx_strand_id
1 'polypeptide(L)'
;SLFRMANVPLLHGWLPDPSDAPTCEALQQVRSYNGATALLARQDAGDAADLSAARVGDFMRMHATQLTPWGLQALSQELLPGQLGVLFRNSHLSVIYRRRVDEGMSSSPQLYMLVTDSAFLMDDRTVWESLQDTRGNDTRFYDADFERVMRSEREWGVTANGLGSGTTDDYTLALRLQNEERERARAVQRARRMHADVYRDPQRSASTPTGSS
;
A
#
# COMPACT_ATOMS: atom_id res chain seq x y z
N SER A 1 12.17 19.44 -0.88
CA SER A 1 11.25 18.80 -1.82
C SER A 1 10.29 19.83 -2.42
N LEU A 2 9.76 19.56 -3.60
CA LEU A 2 8.80 20.41 -4.32
C LEU A 2 7.58 20.76 -3.43
N PHE A 3 7.07 19.77 -2.72
CA PHE A 3 5.91 19.94 -1.82
C PHE A 3 6.17 20.94 -0.68
N ARG A 4 7.39 20.97 -0.12
CA ARG A 4 7.76 21.96 0.90
C ARG A 4 7.80 23.38 0.32
N MET A 5 8.27 23.52 -0.92
CA MET A 5 8.30 24.83 -1.60
C MET A 5 6.89 25.35 -1.91
N ALA A 6 5.97 24.44 -2.25
CA ALA A 6 4.57 24.76 -2.51
C ALA A 6 3.73 24.90 -1.23
N ASN A 7 4.31 24.69 -0.04
CA ASN A 7 3.61 24.65 1.24
C ASN A 7 2.44 23.65 1.26
N VAL A 8 2.61 22.50 0.56
CA VAL A 8 1.64 21.41 0.53
C VAL A 8 2.22 20.23 1.30
N PRO A 9 1.56 19.76 2.37
CA PRO A 9 2.05 18.60 3.12
C PRO A 9 1.98 17.33 2.28
N LEU A 10 3.06 16.57 2.27
CA LEU A 10 3.12 15.21 1.74
C LEU A 10 2.98 14.24 2.90
N LEU A 11 1.92 13.46 2.91
CA LEU A 11 1.47 12.64 4.02
C LEU A 11 1.37 11.17 3.61
N HIS A 12 1.39 10.28 4.59
CA HIS A 12 1.03 8.88 4.45
C HIS A 12 0.26 8.39 5.68
N GLY A 13 -0.56 7.36 5.51
CA GLY A 13 -1.36 6.79 6.59
C GLY A 13 -0.91 5.37 7.01
N TRP A 14 0.29 4.95 6.67
CA TRP A 14 0.79 3.62 7.01
C TRP A 14 1.58 3.66 8.32
N LEU A 15 0.87 3.85 9.43
CA LEU A 15 1.43 4.01 10.76
C LEU A 15 1.04 2.84 11.66
N PRO A 16 1.95 2.32 12.52
CA PRO A 16 1.61 1.30 13.51
C PRO A 16 0.74 1.89 14.62
N ASP A 17 0.06 1.01 15.36
CA ASP A 17 -0.57 1.36 16.63
C ASP A 17 0.50 1.80 17.62
N PRO A 18 0.43 3.02 18.18
CA PRO A 18 1.39 3.48 19.19
C PRO A 18 1.45 2.64 20.46
N SER A 19 0.37 1.88 20.76
CA SER A 19 0.34 0.97 21.91
C SER A 19 1.09 -0.33 21.67
N ASP A 20 1.37 -0.69 20.40
CA ASP A 20 2.19 -1.85 20.02
C ASP A 20 3.67 -1.44 19.93
N ALA A 21 4.29 -1.20 21.07
CA ALA A 21 5.67 -0.79 21.16
C ALA A 21 6.63 -1.73 20.41
N PRO A 22 6.51 -3.07 20.49
CA PRO A 22 7.42 -3.96 19.76
C PRO A 22 7.35 -3.81 18.23
N THR A 23 6.16 -3.59 17.66
CA THR A 23 6.00 -3.34 16.22
C THR A 23 6.54 -1.96 15.85
N CYS A 24 6.30 -0.94 16.68
CA CYS A 24 6.86 0.40 16.49
C CYS A 24 8.39 0.37 16.45
N GLU A 25 9.03 -0.32 17.40
CA GLU A 25 10.49 -0.47 17.45
C GLU A 25 11.05 -1.19 16.20
N ALA A 26 10.42 -2.30 15.80
CA ALA A 26 10.82 -3.04 14.60
C ALA A 26 10.73 -2.18 13.32
N LEU A 27 9.66 -1.40 13.17
CA LEU A 27 9.48 -0.50 12.03
C LEU A 27 10.45 0.68 12.06
N GLN A 28 10.79 1.22 13.24
CA GLN A 28 11.81 2.28 13.38
C GLN A 28 13.20 1.81 12.95
N GLN A 29 13.54 0.53 13.19
CA GLN A 29 14.84 -0.03 12.77
C GLN A 29 14.98 -0.08 11.24
N VAL A 30 13.92 -0.45 10.53
CA VAL A 30 13.95 -0.58 9.06
C VAL A 30 13.79 0.77 8.34
N ARG A 31 13.17 1.76 8.94
CA ARG A 31 13.04 3.16 8.52
C ARG A 31 12.35 3.41 7.17
N SER A 32 12.22 2.42 6.32
CA SER A 32 11.67 2.58 4.97
C SER A 32 11.11 1.28 4.43
N TYR A 33 10.27 1.38 3.41
CA TYR A 33 9.75 0.23 2.66
C TYR A 33 10.89 -0.65 2.12
N ASN A 34 11.93 -0.04 1.53
CA ASN A 34 13.08 -0.79 1.03
C ASN A 34 13.86 -1.49 2.15
N GLY A 35 13.98 -0.87 3.32
CA GLY A 35 14.58 -1.49 4.51
C GLY A 35 13.78 -2.70 4.97
N ALA A 36 12.44 -2.56 5.02
CA ALA A 36 11.54 -3.65 5.38
C ALA A 36 11.63 -4.82 4.39
N THR A 37 11.57 -4.55 3.09
CA THR A 37 11.67 -5.61 2.06
C THR A 37 13.04 -6.28 2.05
N ALA A 38 14.12 -5.55 2.30
CA ALA A 38 15.47 -6.12 2.43
C ALA A 38 15.61 -7.01 3.67
N LEU A 39 15.00 -6.62 4.80
CA LEU A 39 14.96 -7.44 6.01
C LEU A 39 14.23 -8.77 5.76
N LEU A 40 13.04 -8.71 5.16
CA LEU A 40 12.23 -9.90 4.84
C LEU A 40 12.93 -10.82 3.85
N ALA A 41 13.60 -10.26 2.84
CA ALA A 41 14.36 -11.06 1.86
C ALA A 41 15.53 -11.83 2.49
N ARG A 42 16.19 -11.29 3.53
CA ARG A 42 17.23 -12.00 4.29
C ARG A 42 16.65 -13.13 5.13
N GLN A 43 15.52 -12.90 5.77
CA GLN A 43 14.83 -13.95 6.54
C GLN A 43 14.42 -15.12 5.64
N ASP A 44 13.89 -14.84 4.44
CA ASP A 44 13.54 -15.88 3.45
C ASP A 44 14.78 -16.66 2.95
N ALA A 45 15.97 -16.07 3.03
CA ALA A 45 17.22 -16.69 2.65
C ALA A 45 17.82 -17.63 3.72
N GLY A 46 17.18 -17.73 4.90
CA GLY A 46 17.56 -18.66 5.97
C GLY A 46 18.46 -18.05 7.04
N ASP A 47 18.54 -16.73 7.13
CA ASP A 47 19.14 -16.07 8.29
C ASP A 47 18.33 -16.41 9.56
N ALA A 48 18.98 -16.37 10.71
CA ALA A 48 18.36 -16.72 11.99
C ALA A 48 17.01 -16.04 12.18
N ALA A 49 16.03 -16.75 12.74
CA ALA A 49 14.69 -16.24 12.99
C ALA A 49 14.75 -14.92 13.78
N ASP A 50 14.44 -13.82 13.11
CA ASP A 50 14.40 -12.48 13.69
C ASP A 50 12.95 -12.10 14.00
N LEU A 51 12.63 -11.93 15.28
CA LEU A 51 11.30 -11.50 15.73
C LEU A 51 10.92 -10.14 15.15
N SER A 52 11.89 -9.25 14.93
CA SER A 52 11.64 -7.95 14.30
C SER A 52 11.21 -8.12 12.86
N ALA A 53 11.85 -9.02 12.11
CA ALA A 53 11.46 -9.33 10.73
C ALA A 53 10.04 -9.93 10.65
N ALA A 54 9.69 -10.83 11.58
CA ALA A 54 8.35 -11.39 11.65
C ALA A 54 7.30 -10.28 11.89
N ARG A 55 7.54 -9.36 12.84
CA ARG A 55 6.64 -8.24 13.13
C ARG A 55 6.48 -7.29 11.95
N VAL A 56 7.60 -6.93 11.30
CA VAL A 56 7.57 -6.10 10.08
C VAL A 56 6.76 -6.78 8.98
N GLY A 57 6.96 -8.10 8.76
CA GLY A 57 6.22 -8.86 7.79
C GLY A 57 4.72 -8.93 8.08
N ASP A 58 4.36 -9.14 9.35
CA ASP A 58 2.97 -9.17 9.79
C ASP A 58 2.30 -7.80 9.61
N PHE A 59 2.96 -6.71 10.00
CA PHE A 59 2.47 -5.36 9.79
C PHE A 59 2.23 -5.07 8.31
N MET A 60 3.19 -5.37 7.44
CA MET A 60 3.05 -5.14 5.99
C MET A 60 1.92 -5.97 5.38
N ARG A 61 1.73 -7.20 5.84
CA ARG A 61 0.68 -8.10 5.33
C ARG A 61 -0.71 -7.68 5.82
N MET A 62 -0.86 -7.38 7.12
CA MET A 62 -2.15 -6.98 7.69
C MET A 62 -2.62 -5.61 7.20
N HIS A 63 -1.68 -4.71 6.91
CA HIS A 63 -1.96 -3.35 6.45
C HIS A 63 -1.49 -3.14 4.99
N ALA A 64 -1.76 -4.12 4.13
CA ALA A 64 -1.37 -4.07 2.72
C ALA A 64 -2.02 -2.90 1.96
N THR A 65 -3.13 -2.34 2.43
CA THR A 65 -3.73 -1.11 1.88
C THR A 65 -2.90 0.15 2.13
N GLN A 66 -1.79 0.05 2.89
CA GLN A 66 -0.94 1.17 3.29
C GLN A 66 -1.69 2.31 4.00
N LEU A 67 -2.79 1.96 4.64
CA LEU A 67 -3.57 2.83 5.52
C LEU A 67 -4.01 2.04 6.74
N THR A 68 -3.76 2.57 7.91
CA THR A 68 -4.16 1.97 9.20
C THR A 68 -5.18 2.87 9.88
N PRO A 69 -5.94 2.39 10.89
CA PRO A 69 -6.81 3.24 11.67
C PRO A 69 -6.07 4.42 12.33
N TRP A 70 -4.86 4.17 12.84
CA TRP A 70 -4.00 5.21 13.41
C TRP A 70 -3.51 6.20 12.36
N GLY A 71 -3.15 5.69 11.17
CA GLY A 71 -2.78 6.54 10.05
C GLY A 71 -3.93 7.43 9.59
N LEU A 72 -5.15 6.90 9.55
CA LEU A 72 -6.34 7.69 9.20
C LEU A 72 -6.58 8.81 10.24
N GLN A 73 -6.43 8.48 11.53
CA GLN A 73 -6.52 9.47 12.60
C GLN A 73 -5.41 10.53 12.48
N ALA A 74 -4.17 10.11 12.24
CA ALA A 74 -3.05 11.03 12.07
C ALA A 74 -3.25 11.98 10.89
N LEU A 75 -3.73 11.50 9.73
CA LEU A 75 -4.06 12.33 8.59
C LEU A 75 -5.09 13.41 8.93
N SER A 76 -6.09 13.05 9.75
CA SER A 76 -7.11 14.02 10.20
C SER A 76 -6.58 15.04 11.20
N GLN A 77 -5.48 14.76 11.89
CA GLN A 77 -4.84 15.68 12.84
C GLN A 77 -3.80 16.58 12.16
N GLU A 78 -3.03 16.03 11.22
CA GLU A 78 -1.96 16.74 10.52
C GLU A 78 -2.48 17.79 9.54
N LEU A 79 -3.59 17.52 8.85
CA LEU A 79 -4.22 18.50 7.96
C LEU A 79 -5.05 19.48 8.79
N LEU A 80 -4.87 20.77 8.53
CA LEU A 80 -5.74 21.79 9.09
C LEU A 80 -7.12 21.79 8.40
N PRO A 81 -8.20 22.14 9.10
CA PRO A 81 -9.52 22.29 8.48
C PRO A 81 -9.47 23.28 7.29
N GLY A 82 -9.91 22.82 6.13
CA GLY A 82 -9.83 23.59 4.87
C GLY A 82 -8.51 23.48 4.13
N GLN A 83 -7.60 22.59 4.57
CA GLN A 83 -6.30 22.40 3.95
C GLN A 83 -6.31 21.24 2.96
N LEU A 84 -5.62 21.45 1.84
CA LEU A 84 -5.24 20.42 0.89
C LEU A 84 -3.87 19.83 1.26
N GLY A 85 -3.69 18.55 0.98
CA GLY A 85 -2.42 17.84 1.09
C GLY A 85 -2.26 16.84 -0.05
N VAL A 86 -1.14 16.14 -0.04
CA VAL A 86 -0.87 15.01 -0.93
C VAL A 86 -0.71 13.76 -0.09
N LEU A 87 -1.53 12.77 -0.33
CA LEU A 87 -1.45 11.44 0.27
C LEU A 87 -0.64 10.52 -0.61
N PHE A 88 0.46 9.97 -0.08
CA PHE A 88 1.19 8.87 -0.71
C PHE A 88 0.68 7.53 -0.18
N ARG A 89 0.10 6.73 -1.06
CA ARG A 89 -0.46 5.42 -0.74
C ARG A 89 -0.36 4.49 -1.95
N ASN A 90 0.06 3.23 -1.76
CA ASN A 90 0.15 2.22 -2.84
C ASN A 90 0.92 2.70 -4.08
N SER A 91 2.03 3.43 -3.88
CA SER A 91 2.83 4.04 -4.96
C SER A 91 2.11 5.12 -5.78
N HIS A 92 0.96 5.60 -5.33
CA HIS A 92 0.21 6.70 -5.92
C HIS A 92 0.27 7.95 -5.05
N LEU A 93 0.16 9.09 -5.70
CA LEU A 93 -0.01 10.40 -5.07
C LEU A 93 -1.44 10.88 -5.36
N SER A 94 -2.23 11.06 -4.30
CA SER A 94 -3.62 11.54 -4.40
C SER A 94 -3.76 12.86 -3.67
N VAL A 95 -4.61 13.74 -4.16
CA VAL A 95 -4.97 14.97 -3.44
C VAL A 95 -5.90 14.58 -2.31
N ILE A 96 -5.56 14.97 -1.09
CA ILE A 96 -6.39 14.82 0.10
C ILE A 96 -6.79 16.19 0.62
N TYR A 97 -8.02 16.32 1.11
CA TYR A 97 -8.59 17.55 1.64
C TYR A 97 -9.25 17.28 2.98
N ARG A 98 -8.98 18.14 3.98
CA ARG A 98 -9.73 18.13 5.22
C ARG A 98 -10.81 19.21 5.16
N ARG A 99 -12.08 18.79 5.11
CA ARG A 99 -13.21 19.70 5.12
C ARG A 99 -13.30 20.47 6.44
N ARG A 100 -13.68 21.75 6.37
CA ARG A 100 -14.14 22.49 7.54
C ARG A 100 -15.51 21.95 7.93
N VAL A 101 -15.65 21.54 9.18
CA VAL A 101 -16.93 21.08 9.72
C VAL A 101 -17.50 22.25 10.50
N ASP A 102 -18.64 22.76 10.07
CA ASP A 102 -19.38 23.76 10.83
C ASP A 102 -19.93 23.10 12.11
N GLU A 103 -19.99 23.87 13.20
CA GLU A 103 -20.52 23.42 14.48
C GLU A 103 -21.95 22.89 14.28
N GLY A 104 -22.15 21.58 14.48
CA GLY A 104 -23.44 20.88 14.31
C GLY A 104 -23.46 19.77 13.27
N MET A 105 -22.46 19.65 12.40
CA MET A 105 -22.34 18.57 11.40
C MET A 105 -21.37 17.45 11.81
N SER A 106 -21.50 16.95 13.01
CA SER A 106 -20.58 15.95 13.60
C SER A 106 -20.55 14.59 12.87
N SER A 107 -21.49 14.32 11.96
CA SER A 107 -21.58 13.02 11.27
C SER A 107 -21.02 13.00 9.84
N SER A 108 -20.53 14.14 9.35
CA SER A 108 -19.94 14.20 8.00
C SER A 108 -18.50 13.71 8.01
N PRO A 109 -18.03 13.04 6.92
CA PRO A 109 -16.63 12.74 6.74
C PRO A 109 -15.77 14.00 6.89
N GLN A 110 -14.57 13.84 7.48
CA GLN A 110 -13.64 14.97 7.62
C GLN A 110 -12.60 14.98 6.50
N LEU A 111 -12.22 13.81 6.00
CA LEU A 111 -11.22 13.64 4.97
C LEU A 111 -11.86 13.22 3.65
N TYR A 112 -11.40 13.83 2.59
CA TYR A 112 -11.82 13.56 1.22
C TYR A 112 -10.61 13.40 0.32
N MET A 113 -10.73 12.55 -0.68
CA MET A 113 -9.75 12.42 -1.76
C MET A 113 -10.37 12.91 -3.07
N LEU A 114 -9.57 13.57 -3.90
CA LEU A 114 -9.99 13.96 -5.23
C LEU A 114 -10.13 12.70 -6.10
N VAL A 115 -11.29 12.56 -6.74
CA VAL A 115 -11.55 11.46 -7.65
C VAL A 115 -10.77 11.66 -8.94
N THR A 116 -9.91 10.70 -9.28
CA THR A 116 -9.06 10.72 -10.49
C THR A 116 -9.19 9.45 -11.32
N ASP A 117 -10.11 8.55 -10.95
CA ASP A 117 -10.33 7.29 -11.64
C ASP A 117 -11.00 7.53 -13.01
N SER A 118 -10.53 6.83 -14.02
CA SER A 118 -11.08 6.87 -15.39
C SER A 118 -12.54 6.44 -15.48
N ALA A 119 -13.03 5.66 -14.53
CA ALA A 119 -14.45 5.28 -14.43
C ALA A 119 -15.38 6.49 -14.24
N PHE A 120 -14.83 7.63 -13.80
CA PHE A 120 -15.60 8.87 -13.58
C PHE A 120 -15.42 9.91 -14.69
N LEU A 121 -14.71 9.60 -15.78
CA LEU A 121 -14.47 10.55 -16.89
C LEU A 121 -15.74 11.14 -17.52
N MET A 122 -16.83 10.40 -17.48
CA MET A 122 -18.13 10.83 -18.02
C MET A 122 -19.08 11.37 -16.95
N ASP A 123 -18.63 11.45 -15.68
CA ASP A 123 -19.40 11.99 -14.57
C ASP A 123 -18.81 13.34 -14.15
N ASP A 124 -19.45 14.40 -14.59
CA ASP A 124 -19.05 15.79 -14.33
C ASP A 124 -19.43 16.27 -12.92
N ARG A 125 -20.21 15.50 -12.18
CA ARG A 125 -20.66 15.85 -10.83
C ARG A 125 -19.79 15.31 -9.73
N THR A 126 -19.18 14.13 -9.90
CA THR A 126 -18.37 13.49 -8.86
C THR A 126 -16.97 14.11 -8.83
N VAL A 127 -16.65 14.78 -7.74
CA VAL A 127 -15.36 15.44 -7.51
C VAL A 127 -14.58 14.81 -6.38
N TRP A 128 -15.26 14.44 -5.31
CA TRP A 128 -14.63 13.94 -4.08
C TRP A 128 -15.15 12.57 -3.70
N GLU A 129 -14.28 11.78 -3.13
CA GLU A 129 -14.62 10.56 -2.40
C GLU A 129 -14.23 10.70 -0.93
N SER A 130 -15.07 10.19 -0.01
CA SER A 130 -14.78 10.24 1.42
C SER A 130 -13.74 9.19 1.80
N LEU A 131 -12.79 9.58 2.67
CA LEU A 131 -11.82 8.68 3.27
C LEU A 131 -12.20 8.44 4.74
N GLN A 132 -13.03 7.42 5.00
CA GLN A 132 -13.59 7.13 6.33
C GLN A 132 -13.03 5.86 6.95
N ASP A 133 -12.60 4.92 6.11
CA ASP A 133 -12.05 3.64 6.56
C ASP A 133 -10.79 3.25 5.78
N THR A 134 -10.13 2.21 6.24
CA THR A 134 -8.86 1.74 5.68
C THR A 134 -9.01 0.88 4.43
N ARG A 135 -10.23 0.40 4.14
CA ARG A 135 -10.54 -0.54 3.06
C ARG A 135 -11.41 0.06 1.95
N GLY A 136 -11.99 1.23 2.19
CA GLY A 136 -12.89 1.90 1.24
C GLY A 136 -14.33 1.33 1.22
N ASN A 137 -14.74 0.56 2.23
CA ASN A 137 -16.08 -0.02 2.28
C ASN A 137 -17.18 1.02 2.48
N ASP A 138 -16.85 2.11 3.21
CA ASP A 138 -17.77 3.20 3.52
C ASP A 138 -17.53 4.43 2.64
N THR A 139 -16.85 4.27 1.50
CA THR A 139 -16.59 5.35 0.55
C THR A 139 -17.90 5.88 -0.03
N ARG A 140 -18.05 7.19 -0.01
CA ARG A 140 -19.19 7.92 -0.58
C ARG A 140 -18.65 9.01 -1.49
N PHE A 141 -19.41 9.33 -2.53
CA PHE A 141 -19.04 10.30 -3.54
C PHE A 141 -19.76 11.62 -3.33
N TYR A 142 -19.09 12.71 -3.65
CA TYR A 142 -19.54 14.08 -3.42
C TYR A 142 -19.16 14.96 -4.62
N ASP A 143 -19.97 15.98 -4.84
CA ASP A 143 -19.70 17.01 -5.83
C ASP A 143 -18.71 18.08 -5.31
N ALA A 144 -18.55 19.18 -6.06
CA ALA A 144 -17.67 20.28 -5.71
C ALA A 144 -18.10 21.03 -4.43
N ASP A 145 -19.37 21.01 -4.10
CA ASP A 145 -19.96 21.67 -2.92
C ASP A 145 -20.05 20.72 -1.72
N PHE A 146 -19.52 19.49 -1.86
CA PHE A 146 -19.60 18.42 -0.86
C PHE A 146 -21.02 17.93 -0.59
N GLU A 147 -21.92 18.09 -1.55
CA GLU A 147 -23.22 17.43 -1.55
C GLU A 147 -23.07 15.99 -2.02
N ARG A 148 -23.79 15.07 -1.36
CA ARG A 148 -23.67 13.65 -1.66
C ARG A 148 -24.22 13.32 -3.05
N VAL A 149 -23.38 12.76 -3.91
CA VAL A 149 -23.79 12.24 -5.22
C VAL A 149 -24.37 10.84 -5.06
N MET A 150 -25.67 10.68 -5.31
CA MET A 150 -26.33 9.38 -5.34
C MET A 150 -26.26 8.87 -6.77
N ARG A 151 -25.48 7.81 -6.98
CA ARG A 151 -25.41 7.14 -8.29
C ARG A 151 -26.41 6.00 -8.34
N SER A 152 -27.13 5.88 -9.44
CA SER A 152 -27.96 4.72 -9.69
C SER A 152 -27.08 3.52 -10.05
N GLU A 153 -27.44 2.31 -9.60
CA GLU A 153 -26.72 1.06 -9.92
C GLU A 153 -26.56 0.82 -11.43
N ARG A 154 -27.39 1.45 -12.25
CA ARG A 154 -27.35 1.36 -13.71
C ARG A 154 -26.19 2.15 -14.35
N GLU A 155 -25.66 3.17 -13.69
CA GLU A 155 -24.55 4.00 -14.20
C GLU A 155 -23.17 3.36 -14.00
N TRP A 156 -23.07 2.34 -13.14
CA TRP A 156 -21.81 1.65 -12.88
C TRP A 156 -21.45 0.58 -13.93
N GLY A 157 -22.30 0.29 -14.90
CA GLY A 157 -22.05 -0.79 -15.87
C GLY A 157 -21.85 -2.16 -15.20
N VAL A 158 -22.38 -2.34 -13.99
CA VAL A 158 -22.23 -3.57 -13.24
C VAL A 158 -23.17 -4.62 -13.85
N THR A 159 -22.61 -5.46 -14.70
CA THR A 159 -23.18 -6.80 -14.89
C THR A 159 -23.22 -7.48 -13.53
N ALA A 160 -24.38 -8.08 -13.24
CA ALA A 160 -24.82 -8.64 -11.96
C ALA A 160 -23.96 -9.79 -11.41
N ASN A 161 -22.68 -9.55 -11.17
CA ASN A 161 -21.83 -10.41 -10.34
C ASN A 161 -21.02 -9.50 -9.42
N GLY A 162 -21.61 -9.26 -8.26
CA GLY A 162 -21.16 -8.35 -7.21
C GLY A 162 -19.66 -8.27 -7.02
N LEU A 163 -19.19 -7.07 -7.10
CA LEU A 163 -18.09 -6.54 -6.30
C LEU A 163 -18.01 -5.04 -6.63
N GLY A 164 -18.57 -4.24 -5.76
CA GLY A 164 -18.49 -2.79 -5.81
C GLY A 164 -17.10 -2.30 -5.46
N SER A 165 -16.77 -1.16 -6.03
CA SER A 165 -15.67 -0.25 -5.71
C SER A 165 -14.44 -0.38 -6.59
N GLY A 166 -14.24 0.61 -7.46
CA GLY A 166 -13.05 0.76 -8.31
C GLY A 166 -11.71 0.81 -7.58
N THR A 167 -11.70 1.05 -6.26
CA THR A 167 -10.50 0.96 -5.43
C THR A 167 -10.09 -0.49 -5.16
N THR A 168 -11.03 -1.45 -5.22
CA THR A 168 -10.73 -2.86 -5.00
C THR A 168 -10.08 -3.48 -6.24
N ASP A 169 -10.48 -3.07 -7.44
CA ASP A 169 -9.92 -3.61 -8.69
C ASP A 169 -8.49 -3.09 -8.93
N ASP A 170 -8.24 -1.82 -8.68
CA ASP A 170 -6.89 -1.24 -8.77
C ASP A 170 -5.95 -1.83 -7.71
N TYR A 171 -6.47 -2.07 -6.50
CA TYR A 171 -5.73 -2.75 -5.44
C TYR A 171 -5.45 -4.22 -5.78
N THR A 172 -6.45 -4.96 -6.27
CA THR A 172 -6.26 -6.36 -6.68
C THR A 172 -5.35 -6.47 -7.90
N LEU A 173 -5.42 -5.53 -8.83
CA LEU A 173 -4.52 -5.43 -9.97
C LEU A 173 -3.10 -5.09 -9.51
N ALA A 174 -2.92 -4.10 -8.62
CA ALA A 174 -1.63 -3.76 -8.04
C ALA A 174 -1.03 -4.92 -7.25
N LEU A 175 -1.84 -5.65 -6.49
CA LEU A 175 -1.42 -6.85 -5.76
C LEU A 175 -1.01 -7.98 -6.70
N ARG A 176 -1.74 -8.18 -7.81
CA ARG A 176 -1.38 -9.16 -8.85
C ARG A 176 -0.06 -8.80 -9.51
N LEU A 177 0.10 -7.54 -9.95
CA LEU A 177 1.34 -7.05 -10.56
C LEU A 177 2.53 -7.19 -9.60
N GLN A 178 2.35 -6.84 -8.33
CA GLN A 178 3.38 -6.98 -7.31
C GLN A 178 3.75 -8.45 -7.05
N ASN A 179 2.78 -9.35 -7.05
CA ASN A 179 3.02 -10.79 -6.91
C ASN A 179 3.72 -11.34 -8.15
N GLU A 180 3.33 -10.94 -9.36
CA GLU A 180 4.01 -11.33 -10.61
C GLU A 180 5.46 -10.84 -10.64
N GLU A 181 5.72 -9.61 -10.22
CA GLU A 181 7.10 -9.09 -10.10
C GLU A 181 7.93 -9.88 -9.08
N ARG A 182 7.34 -10.23 -7.94
CA ARG A 182 7.99 -11.08 -6.93
C ARG A 182 8.28 -12.47 -7.45
N GLU A 183 7.35 -13.08 -8.18
CA GLU A 183 7.56 -14.39 -8.80
C GLU A 183 8.63 -14.34 -9.89
N ARG A 184 8.64 -13.30 -10.73
CA ARG A 184 9.69 -13.07 -11.74
C ARG A 184 11.05 -12.89 -11.07
N ALA A 185 11.14 -12.08 -10.01
CA ALA A 185 12.38 -11.89 -9.26
C ALA A 185 12.88 -13.20 -8.62
N ARG A 186 11.98 -14.01 -8.06
CA ARG A 186 12.29 -15.34 -7.51
C ARG A 186 12.73 -16.34 -8.59
N ALA A 187 12.11 -16.29 -9.77
CA ALA A 187 12.49 -17.13 -10.91
C ALA A 187 13.88 -16.76 -11.44
N VAL A 188 14.19 -15.47 -11.58
CA VAL A 188 15.54 -14.99 -11.96
C VAL A 188 16.59 -15.39 -10.92
N GLN A 189 16.27 -15.28 -9.63
CA GLN A 189 17.18 -15.70 -8.56
C GLN A 189 17.44 -17.22 -8.57
N ARG A 190 16.38 -18.03 -8.80
CA ARG A 190 16.52 -19.47 -8.96
C ARG A 190 17.37 -19.85 -10.19
N ALA A 191 17.14 -19.19 -11.32
CA ALA A 191 17.93 -19.40 -12.53
C ALA A 191 19.41 -19.04 -12.32
N ARG A 192 19.71 -17.94 -11.61
CA ARG A 192 21.08 -17.55 -11.24
C ARG A 192 21.75 -18.56 -10.32
N ARG A 193 21.03 -19.11 -9.33
CA ARG A 193 21.57 -20.18 -8.44
C ARG A 193 21.85 -21.45 -9.21
N MET A 194 20.93 -21.91 -10.06
CA MET A 194 21.16 -23.09 -10.91
C MET A 194 22.36 -22.91 -11.84
N HIS A 195 22.54 -21.71 -12.41
CA HIS A 195 23.69 -21.40 -13.25
C HIS A 195 25.01 -21.37 -12.46
N ALA A 196 24.98 -20.87 -11.22
CA ALA A 196 26.16 -20.85 -10.33
C ALA A 196 26.56 -22.26 -9.90
N ASP A 197 25.58 -23.14 -9.65
CA ASP A 197 25.84 -24.53 -9.26
C ASP A 197 26.40 -25.37 -10.42
N VAL A 198 25.95 -25.11 -11.65
CA VAL A 198 26.50 -25.78 -12.86
C VAL A 198 27.97 -25.39 -13.12
N TYR A 199 28.38 -24.15 -12.78
CA TYR A 199 29.77 -23.71 -12.93
C TYR A 199 30.68 -24.05 -11.74
N ARG A 200 30.12 -24.54 -10.62
CA ARG A 200 30.88 -24.80 -9.41
C ARG A 200 31.44 -26.25 -9.31
N ASP A 201 31.10 -27.14 -10.21
CA ASP A 201 31.53 -28.54 -10.16
C ASP A 201 32.18 -29.07 -11.45
N PRO A 202 33.33 -28.52 -11.92
CA PRO A 202 34.16 -29.19 -12.90
C PRO A 202 35.30 -30.04 -12.28
N GLN A 203 35.46 -30.08 -10.95
CA GLN A 203 36.63 -30.75 -10.35
C GLN A 203 36.33 -32.03 -9.51
N ARG A 204 35.09 -32.52 -9.48
CA ARG A 204 34.73 -33.72 -8.68
C ARG A 204 34.70 -35.04 -9.45
N SER A 205 34.95 -35.03 -10.77
CA SER A 205 34.89 -36.23 -11.60
C SER A 205 36.27 -36.81 -12.01
N ALA A 206 37.36 -36.42 -11.33
CA ALA A 206 38.69 -36.96 -11.63
C ALA A 206 39.35 -37.60 -10.40
N SER A 207 38.74 -38.66 -9.88
CA SER A 207 39.44 -39.62 -9.00
C SER A 207 38.90 -41.02 -9.23
N THR A 208 39.37 -41.63 -10.28
CA THR A 208 39.37 -43.09 -10.47
C THR A 208 40.41 -43.70 -9.55
N PRO A 209 40.10 -44.73 -8.74
CA PRO A 209 41.14 -45.51 -8.06
C PRO A 209 41.72 -46.51 -9.04
N THR A 210 42.98 -46.38 -9.39
CA THR A 210 43.81 -47.44 -9.95
C THR A 210 44.04 -48.47 -8.88
N GLY A 211 43.40 -49.63 -9.06
CA GLY A 211 43.75 -50.86 -8.35
C GLY A 211 45.01 -51.45 -8.95
N SER A 212 45.91 -51.86 -8.09
CA SER A 212 47.03 -52.78 -8.42
C SER A 212 46.98 -54.00 -7.55
N SER A 213 47.02 -55.09 -8.22
CA SER A 213 47.64 -56.41 -7.91
C SER A 213 47.66 -56.92 -6.50
#